data_74e3d630555213666f19a533451a6f77
#
_entry.id   74e3d630555213666f19a533451a6f77
#
_cell.length_a   1.000
_cell.length_b   1.000
_cell.length_c   1.000
_cell.angle_alpha   90.00
_cell.angle_beta   90.00
_cell.angle_gamma   90.00
#
_symmetry.space_group_name_H-M   'P 1'
#
loop_
_entity.id
_entity.type
_entity.pdbx_description
1 polymer ?
#
loop_
_entity_poly.entity_id
_entity_poly.type
_entity_poly.pdbx_seq_one_letter_code
_entity_poly.pdbx_strand_id
1 'polypeptide(L)'
;MAGMKYQTHPGEEETCVDRTQLMKGILEGCILKVIESRETYGYDIVSQLQDNGFTEVREGTLYPLLLRLEKKGLITATYKPSPLGPSRKYYTLTGEGHGYLNDFGTVWQEISKSVNH
;
A
#
# COMPACT_ATOMS: atom_id res chain seq x y z
N MET A 1 -9.61 5.80 27.50
CA MET A 1 -9.72 7.20 27.84
C MET A 1 -11.06 7.73 27.41
N ALA A 2 -11.81 8.11 28.38
CA ALA A 2 -13.20 8.53 28.12
C ALA A 2 -13.29 9.80 27.26
N GLY A 3 -12.32 10.66 27.31
CA GLY A 3 -12.35 11.90 26.57
C GLY A 3 -11.89 11.83 25.13
N MET A 4 -11.41 10.69 24.70
CA MET A 4 -10.89 10.56 23.34
C MET A 4 -12.00 10.35 22.36
N LYS A 5 -12.04 11.17 21.38
CA LYS A 5 -13.00 11.04 20.28
C LYS A 5 -12.27 11.18 18.97
N TYR A 6 -12.64 10.33 18.05
CA TYR A 6 -12.12 10.43 16.70
C TYR A 6 -12.98 11.43 15.94
N GLN A 7 -12.32 12.26 15.16
CA GLN A 7 -13.02 13.21 14.33
C GLN A 7 -13.51 12.56 13.06
N THR A 8 -14.76 12.83 12.72
CA THR A 8 -15.30 12.41 11.44
C THR A 8 -15.49 13.64 10.58
N HIS A 9 -15.41 13.44 9.29
CA HIS A 9 -15.64 14.51 8.33
C HIS A 9 -17.09 14.50 7.87
N PRO A 10 -17.62 15.65 7.47
CA PRO A 10 -18.98 15.69 6.95
C PRO A 10 -19.14 14.69 5.80
N GLY A 11 -20.17 13.88 5.84
CA GLY A 11 -20.46 12.90 4.81
C GLY A 11 -19.82 11.53 5.03
N GLU A 12 -18.96 11.38 6.03
CA GLU A 12 -18.38 10.09 6.37
C GLU A 12 -19.23 9.41 7.44
N GLU A 13 -19.19 8.08 7.45
CA GLU A 13 -19.79 7.32 8.52
C GLU A 13 -19.05 7.61 9.82
N GLU A 14 -19.81 7.74 10.90
CA GLU A 14 -19.21 7.86 12.20
C GLU A 14 -18.57 6.53 12.59
N THR A 15 -17.31 6.58 12.97
CA THR A 15 -16.60 5.42 13.45
C THR A 15 -15.59 5.87 14.49
N CYS A 16 -15.37 5.00 15.47
CA CYS A 16 -14.34 5.23 16.49
C CYS A 16 -12.97 4.73 16.02
N VAL A 17 -12.91 4.08 14.87
CA VAL A 17 -11.67 3.51 14.36
C VAL A 17 -11.00 4.50 13.41
N ASP A 18 -9.71 4.74 13.65
CA ASP A 18 -8.90 5.53 12.74
C ASP A 18 -8.39 4.61 11.63
N ARG A 19 -8.99 4.72 10.46
CA ARG A 19 -8.64 3.88 9.32
C ARG A 19 -7.17 4.03 8.93
N THR A 20 -6.66 5.24 8.94
CA THR A 20 -5.27 5.50 8.57
C THR A 20 -4.31 4.76 9.49
N GLN A 21 -4.58 4.82 10.78
CA GLN A 21 -3.76 4.12 11.77
C GLN A 21 -3.80 2.61 11.56
N LEU A 22 -5.00 2.06 11.32
CA LEU A 22 -5.17 0.63 11.11
C LEU A 22 -4.45 0.18 9.84
N MET A 23 -4.47 0.99 8.80
CA MET A 23 -3.87 0.65 7.52
C MET A 23 -2.34 0.73 7.51
N LYS A 24 -1.75 1.49 8.41
CA LYS A 24 -0.29 1.70 8.41
C LYS A 24 0.49 0.40 8.42
N GLY A 25 0.02 -0.59 9.15
CA GLY A 25 0.73 -1.84 9.27
C GLY A 25 0.62 -2.75 8.05
N ILE A 26 -0.35 -2.53 7.19
CA ILE A 26 -0.59 -3.42 6.05
C ILE A 26 -0.31 -2.78 4.70
N LEU A 27 -0.06 -1.49 4.68
CA LEU A 27 0.02 -0.74 3.42
C LEU A 27 1.17 -1.23 2.53
N GLU A 28 2.33 -1.49 3.11
CA GLU A 28 3.47 -2.01 2.32
C GLU A 28 3.12 -3.34 1.66
N GLY A 29 2.45 -4.23 2.37
CA GLY A 29 2.00 -5.50 1.81
C GLY A 29 1.03 -5.30 0.66
N CYS A 30 0.12 -4.35 0.81
CA CYS A 30 -0.85 -4.04 -0.25
C CYS A 30 -0.19 -3.44 -1.48
N ILE A 31 0.82 -2.61 -1.28
CA ILE A 31 1.62 -2.07 -2.40
C ILE A 31 2.30 -3.20 -3.15
N LEU A 32 2.94 -4.12 -2.42
CA LEU A 32 3.60 -5.27 -3.05
C LEU A 32 2.62 -6.13 -3.81
N LYS A 33 1.41 -6.27 -3.30
CA LYS A 33 0.35 -7.03 -3.96
C LYS A 33 0.00 -6.43 -5.32
N VAL A 34 -0.10 -5.11 -5.39
CA VAL A 34 -0.37 -4.41 -6.65
C VAL A 34 0.78 -4.65 -7.63
N ILE A 35 2.03 -4.52 -7.16
CA ILE A 35 3.21 -4.69 -8.00
C ILE A 35 3.34 -6.13 -8.49
N GLU A 36 2.93 -7.10 -7.66
CA GLU A 36 2.95 -8.51 -8.03
C GLU A 36 2.11 -8.78 -9.27
N SER A 37 0.98 -8.11 -9.39
CA SER A 37 0.04 -8.40 -10.49
C SER A 37 0.60 -8.04 -11.85
N ARG A 38 1.41 -6.99 -11.92
CA ARG A 38 2.07 -6.57 -13.17
C ARG A 38 3.06 -5.47 -12.88
N GLU A 39 4.00 -5.28 -13.81
CA GLU A 39 4.88 -4.12 -13.77
C GLU A 39 4.03 -2.84 -13.80
N THR A 40 4.33 -1.88 -12.95
CA THR A 40 3.50 -0.71 -12.77
C THR A 40 4.31 0.49 -12.28
N TYR A 41 3.68 1.65 -12.24
CA TYR A 41 4.30 2.89 -11.81
C TYR A 41 3.47 3.56 -10.72
N GLY A 42 4.04 4.58 -10.07
CA GLY A 42 3.46 5.15 -8.86
C GLY A 42 2.02 5.61 -8.98
N TYR A 43 1.70 6.34 -10.04
CA TYR A 43 0.33 6.84 -10.22
C TYR A 43 -0.68 5.69 -10.32
N ASP A 44 -0.33 4.64 -11.07
CA ASP A 44 -1.19 3.47 -11.22
C ASP A 44 -1.35 2.73 -9.90
N ILE A 45 -0.28 2.64 -9.11
CA ILE A 45 -0.36 2.00 -7.79
C ILE A 45 -1.34 2.75 -6.90
N VAL A 46 -1.25 4.07 -6.84
CA VAL A 46 -2.20 4.89 -6.07
C VAL A 46 -3.63 4.62 -6.54
N SER A 47 -3.83 4.65 -7.85
CA SER A 47 -5.15 4.45 -8.43
C SER A 47 -5.74 3.10 -8.05
N GLN A 48 -4.94 2.04 -8.15
CA GLN A 48 -5.42 0.69 -7.80
C GLN A 48 -5.70 0.56 -6.31
N LEU A 49 -4.86 1.14 -5.47
CA LEU A 49 -5.10 1.12 -4.03
C LEU A 49 -6.39 1.84 -3.67
N GLN A 50 -6.62 3.01 -4.27
CA GLN A 50 -7.84 3.76 -4.03
C GLN A 50 -9.08 2.99 -4.49
N ASP A 51 -8.99 2.34 -5.64
CA ASP A 51 -10.09 1.52 -6.17
C ASP A 51 -10.41 0.33 -5.26
N ASN A 52 -9.41 -0.16 -4.55
CA ASN A 52 -9.56 -1.30 -3.64
C ASN A 52 -9.91 -0.89 -2.21
N GLY A 53 -10.28 0.36 -2.00
CA GLY A 53 -10.76 0.82 -0.70
C GLY A 53 -9.75 1.60 0.13
N PHE A 54 -8.52 1.76 -0.36
CA PHE A 54 -7.50 2.54 0.35
C PHE A 54 -7.57 3.99 -0.10
N THR A 55 -8.70 4.62 0.14
CA THR A 55 -9.02 5.94 -0.41
C THR A 55 -8.17 7.05 0.17
N GLU A 56 -7.52 6.83 1.30
CA GLU A 56 -6.67 7.81 1.94
C GLU A 56 -5.27 7.89 1.33
N VAL A 57 -4.89 6.91 0.53
CA VAL A 57 -3.55 6.86 -0.04
C VAL A 57 -3.39 7.91 -1.13
N ARG A 58 -2.30 8.65 -1.05
CA ARG A 58 -1.92 9.67 -2.02
C ARG A 58 -0.46 9.44 -2.43
N GLU A 59 -0.04 10.10 -3.48
CA GLU A 59 1.33 10.00 -3.95
C GLU A 59 2.34 10.40 -2.87
N GLY A 60 2.02 11.41 -2.07
CA GLY A 60 2.88 11.83 -0.98
C GLY A 60 3.13 10.77 0.07
N THR A 61 2.16 9.87 0.27
CA THR A 61 2.30 8.72 1.16
C THR A 61 3.05 7.58 0.47
N LEU A 62 2.76 7.38 -0.80
CA LEU A 62 3.25 6.22 -1.54
C LEU A 62 4.74 6.27 -1.83
N TYR A 63 5.24 7.40 -2.34
CA TYR A 63 6.63 7.47 -2.81
C TYR A 63 7.66 7.17 -1.74
N PRO A 64 7.54 7.68 -0.50
CA PRO A 64 8.48 7.28 0.55
C PRO A 64 8.46 5.77 0.83
N LEU A 65 7.29 5.14 0.74
CA LEU A 65 7.17 3.70 0.95
C LEU A 65 7.81 2.91 -0.19
N LEU A 66 7.66 3.35 -1.42
CA LEU A 66 8.31 2.72 -2.57
C LEU A 66 9.84 2.79 -2.43
N LEU A 67 10.35 3.94 -2.01
CA LEU A 67 11.78 4.09 -1.77
C LEU A 67 12.28 3.12 -0.72
N ARG A 68 11.53 2.98 0.35
CA ARG A 68 11.86 2.06 1.43
C ARG A 68 11.85 0.61 0.97
N LEU A 69 10.83 0.22 0.20
CA LEU A 69 10.74 -1.14 -0.32
C LEU A 69 11.87 -1.45 -1.29
N GLU A 70 12.24 -0.47 -2.09
CA GLU A 70 13.38 -0.59 -3.01
C GLU A 70 14.68 -0.79 -2.24
N LYS A 71 14.89 -0.01 -1.18
CA LYS A 71 16.08 -0.13 -0.33
C LYS A 71 16.16 -1.48 0.36
N LYS A 72 15.01 -2.03 0.72
CA LYS A 72 14.95 -3.37 1.32
C LYS A 72 15.18 -4.49 0.31
N GLY A 73 15.24 -4.16 -0.96
CA GLY A 73 15.44 -5.17 -1.99
C GLY A 73 14.20 -5.96 -2.35
N LEU A 74 13.02 -5.49 -1.99
CA LEU A 74 11.77 -6.18 -2.25
C LEU A 74 11.19 -5.85 -3.62
N ILE A 75 11.54 -4.69 -4.14
CA ILE A 75 11.14 -4.26 -5.49
C ILE A 75 12.36 -3.70 -6.20
N THR A 76 12.30 -3.71 -7.51
CA THR A 76 13.31 -3.06 -8.34
C THR A 76 12.61 -2.10 -9.29
N ALA A 77 13.34 -1.08 -9.70
CA ALA A 77 12.78 -0.02 -10.53
C ALA A 77 13.54 0.11 -11.84
N THR A 78 12.81 0.38 -12.89
CA THR A 78 13.35 0.60 -14.23
C THR A 78 12.70 1.84 -14.82
N TYR A 79 13.51 2.73 -15.39
CA TYR A 79 12.96 3.88 -16.10
C TYR A 79 12.63 3.48 -17.52
N LYS A 80 11.45 3.86 -17.97
CA LYS A 80 10.99 3.62 -19.35
C LYS A 80 10.52 4.92 -19.97
N PRO A 81 10.78 5.12 -21.28
CA PRO A 81 10.30 6.32 -21.95
C PRO A 81 8.78 6.41 -21.91
N SER A 82 8.30 7.63 -21.78
CA SER A 82 6.87 7.91 -21.86
C SER A 82 6.61 8.61 -23.20
N PRO A 83 5.55 8.24 -23.93
CA PRO A 83 5.26 8.85 -25.23
C PRO A 83 5.01 10.36 -25.16
N LEU A 84 4.51 10.84 -24.03
CA LEU A 84 4.05 12.22 -23.90
C LEU A 84 4.82 13.01 -22.86
N GLY A 85 5.96 12.53 -22.39
CA GLY A 85 6.68 13.24 -21.36
C GLY A 85 7.96 12.56 -20.93
N PRO A 86 8.46 12.91 -19.73
CA PRO A 86 9.70 12.33 -19.23
C PRO A 86 9.54 10.85 -18.92
N SER A 87 10.66 10.17 -18.76
CA SER A 87 10.68 8.76 -18.41
C SER A 87 9.89 8.49 -17.13
N ARG A 88 9.22 7.34 -17.10
CA ARG A 88 8.52 6.87 -15.91
C ARG A 88 9.32 5.79 -15.23
N LYS A 89 9.21 5.78 -13.92
CA LYS A 89 9.84 4.77 -13.08
C LYS A 89 8.83 3.64 -12.86
N TYR A 90 9.16 2.47 -13.37
CA TYR A 90 8.34 1.27 -13.25
C TYR A 90 8.92 0.32 -12.22
N TYR A 91 8.06 -0.38 -11.52
CA TYR A 91 8.44 -1.26 -10.40
C TYR A 91 8.02 -2.68 -10.69
N THR A 92 8.88 -3.62 -10.30
CA THR A 92 8.57 -5.05 -10.34
C THR A 92 9.04 -5.69 -9.03
N LEU A 93 8.43 -6.82 -8.68
CA LEU A 93 8.82 -7.56 -7.49
C LEU A 93 10.10 -8.34 -7.74
N THR A 94 10.97 -8.34 -6.72
CA THR A 94 12.13 -9.23 -6.72
C THR A 94 11.73 -10.59 -6.15
N GLY A 95 12.64 -11.58 -6.21
CA GLY A 95 12.42 -12.85 -5.53
C GLY A 95 12.21 -12.67 -4.04
N GLU A 96 12.98 -11.77 -3.42
CA GLU A 96 12.81 -11.44 -2.00
C GLU A 96 11.45 -10.80 -1.74
N GLY A 97 10.98 -9.96 -2.68
CA GLY A 97 9.66 -9.37 -2.59
C GLY A 97 8.54 -10.38 -2.61
N HIS A 98 8.67 -11.40 -3.46
CA HIS A 98 7.71 -12.51 -3.50
C HIS A 98 7.67 -13.26 -2.17
N GLY A 99 8.84 -13.55 -1.60
CA GLY A 99 8.92 -14.21 -0.30
C GLY A 99 8.27 -13.40 0.80
N TYR A 100 8.57 -12.11 0.83
CA TYR A 100 7.99 -11.20 1.80
C TYR A 100 6.46 -11.17 1.68
N LEU A 101 5.95 -11.12 0.46
CA LEU A 101 4.52 -11.05 0.21
C LEU A 101 3.81 -12.34 0.64
N ASN A 102 4.44 -13.49 0.44
CA ASN A 102 3.91 -14.76 0.93
C ASN A 102 3.81 -14.75 2.46
N ASP A 103 4.87 -14.31 3.13
CA ASP A 103 4.87 -14.21 4.59
C ASP A 103 3.81 -13.23 5.07
N PHE A 104 3.68 -12.09 4.40
CA PHE A 104 2.66 -11.12 4.71
C PHE A 104 1.26 -11.74 4.65
N GLY A 105 0.98 -12.50 3.60
CA GLY A 105 -0.31 -13.16 3.44
C GLY A 105 -0.60 -14.14 4.58
N THR A 106 0.39 -14.92 4.98
CA THR A 106 0.26 -15.87 6.09
C THR A 106 -0.03 -15.16 7.40
N VAL A 107 0.76 -14.14 7.71
CA VAL A 107 0.59 -13.38 8.95
C VAL A 107 -0.74 -12.66 8.96
N TRP A 108 -1.14 -12.08 7.81
CA TRP A 108 -2.42 -11.42 7.72
C TRP A 108 -3.58 -12.37 8.00
N GLN A 109 -3.52 -13.59 7.47
CA GLN A 109 -4.55 -14.59 7.73
C GLN A 109 -4.62 -14.95 9.21
N GLU A 110 -3.47 -15.12 9.85
CA GLU A 110 -3.41 -15.42 11.28
C GLU A 110 -4.02 -14.30 12.11
N ILE A 111 -3.64 -13.06 11.82
CA ILE A 111 -4.16 -11.90 12.54
C ILE A 111 -5.66 -11.75 12.32
N SER A 112 -6.11 -11.87 11.06
CA SER A 112 -7.52 -11.76 10.73
C SER A 112 -8.36 -12.80 11.48
N LYS A 113 -7.87 -14.03 11.54
CA LYS A 113 -8.53 -15.09 12.31
C LYS A 113 -8.66 -14.73 13.77
N SER A 114 -7.58 -14.22 14.35
CA SER A 114 -7.58 -13.83 15.75
C SER A 114 -8.59 -12.71 16.04
N VAL A 115 -8.64 -11.73 15.14
CA VAL A 115 -9.57 -10.61 15.28
C VAL A 115 -11.00 -11.06 15.08
N ASN A 116 -11.25 -11.96 14.16
CA ASN A 116 -12.59 -12.41 13.79
C ASN A 116 -13.08 -13.59 14.63
N HIS A 117 -12.29 -14.02 15.57
CA HIS A 117 -12.60 -15.15 16.43
C HIS A 117 -13.87 -14.93 17.26
#